data_159c86ae49ae79f9d7b9adcbb3304f09
#
_entry.id   159c86ae49ae79f9d7b9adcbb3304f09
#
_cell.length_a   1.000
_cell.length_b   1.000
_cell.length_c   1.000
_cell.angle_alpha   90.00
_cell.angle_beta   90.00
_cell.angle_gamma   90.00
#
_symmetry.space_group_name_H-M   'P 1'
#
loop_
_entity.id
_entity.type
_entity.pdbx_description
1 polymer ?
#
loop_
_entity_poly.entity_id
_entity_poly.type
_entity_poly.pdbx_seq_one_letter_code
_entity_poly.pdbx_strand_id
1 'polypeptide(L)'
;MIYALPELGWSQESKGRGLCIFLRWGRKPRRRAGPGCGRHFRAALCAELKQPLAIEEVASCPVRPHEVRVDVHFCGVNFADILVCRGQYQEKPQLPFTPGMEFSGTVLETGTDVSTVKEGDRVIGVSGFNGMAEECIIDHKTLWQIPEGVPLREAATLPVSYVTAILALEHRACTRPGETVLVTAAAGATGLAVIDVATNVLQAKVIAAAGSDEKCRLAMRKGAQSIVNYSQGSLKEAVRKLVGSDGVNVVIDAVGGDVFLEALRSLAWEGRIVVVGFAGGTIASVPANLLLLKNVSAMGLYWGRYKEQNFPVFSRILSSALQYCQQGRIQPHIGAVFKLEEVKMQCRIMESHGLQGHRISPCLLVCMAVASGLVSHLGNRICAGHEEAGY
;
A
#
# COMPACT_ATOMS: atom_id res chain seq x y z
N MET A 1 6.67 -19.65 3.97
CA MET A 1 7.70 -19.79 5.03
C MET A 1 8.73 -18.67 4.89
N ILE A 2 8.30 -17.38 4.84
CA ILE A 2 9.19 -16.27 4.42
C ILE A 2 9.17 -15.08 5.39
N TYR A 3 8.29 -15.03 6.39
CA TYR A 3 8.20 -13.91 7.34
C TYR A 3 8.20 -14.33 8.82
N ALA A 4 8.63 -15.55 9.16
CA ALA A 4 8.90 -15.91 10.53
C ALA A 4 10.37 -15.57 10.84
N LEU A 5 10.62 -14.48 11.50
CA LEU A 5 11.86 -14.27 12.23
C LEU A 5 11.92 -15.31 13.35
N PRO A 6 13.08 -15.97 13.61
CA PRO A 6 13.25 -16.70 14.85
C PRO A 6 13.02 -15.73 16.01
N GLU A 7 12.39 -16.21 17.07
CA GLU A 7 12.04 -15.47 18.28
C GLU A 7 13.28 -14.78 18.87
N LEU A 8 13.49 -13.53 18.52
CA LEU A 8 14.26 -12.62 19.35
C LEU A 8 13.29 -12.20 20.46
N GLY A 9 13.50 -12.72 21.65
CA GLY A 9 12.70 -12.45 22.82
C GLY A 9 12.60 -10.96 23.11
N TRP A 10 11.48 -10.39 22.76
CA TRP A 10 11.03 -9.09 23.18
C TRP A 10 9.86 -9.32 24.14
N SER A 11 10.05 -9.02 25.40
CA SER A 11 9.03 -9.03 26.43
C SER A 11 7.86 -8.14 26.01
N GLN A 12 6.70 -8.76 25.76
CA GLN A 12 5.42 -8.06 25.69
C GLN A 12 5.02 -7.64 27.11
N GLU A 13 5.32 -6.43 27.50
CA GLU A 13 4.63 -5.73 28.58
C GLU A 13 4.14 -4.37 28.07
N SER A 14 2.95 -4.39 27.48
CA SER A 14 2.03 -3.25 27.56
C SER A 14 0.62 -3.80 27.61
N LYS A 15 0.14 -4.03 28.82
CA LYS A 15 -1.25 -4.32 29.14
C LYS A 15 -2.08 -3.05 28.89
N GLY A 16 -2.58 -2.88 27.67
CA GLY A 16 -3.67 -1.98 27.34
C GLY A 16 -4.90 -2.82 27.03
N ARG A 17 -5.80 -2.97 27.99
CA ARG A 17 -7.07 -3.69 27.83
C ARG A 17 -8.00 -2.92 26.90
N GLY A 18 -7.99 -3.25 25.63
CA GLY A 18 -9.06 -2.93 24.69
C GLY A 18 -9.84 -4.20 24.40
N LEU A 19 -10.77 -4.55 25.29
CA LEU A 19 -11.64 -5.69 25.13
C LEU A 19 -12.76 -5.31 24.15
N CYS A 20 -12.53 -5.45 22.83
CA CYS A 20 -13.62 -5.67 21.91
C CYS A 20 -14.17 -7.07 22.19
N ILE A 21 -15.36 -7.14 22.77
CA ILE A 21 -16.06 -8.40 23.04
C ILE A 21 -16.42 -9.00 21.68
N PHE A 22 -15.60 -9.94 21.21
CA PHE A 22 -15.96 -10.80 20.11
C PHE A 22 -17.04 -11.76 20.57
N LEU A 23 -18.24 -11.63 20.04
CA LEU A 23 -19.31 -12.58 20.23
C LEU A 23 -18.85 -13.96 19.75
N ARG A 24 -18.80 -14.89 20.68
CA ARG A 24 -18.51 -16.31 20.53
C ARG A 24 -19.49 -16.93 19.51
N TRP A 25 -19.00 -17.24 18.32
CA TRP A 25 -19.79 -17.88 17.27
C TRP A 25 -19.86 -19.40 17.52
N GLY A 26 -20.90 -19.81 18.26
CA GLY A 26 -21.38 -21.17 18.25
C GLY A 26 -22.53 -21.27 17.25
N ARG A 27 -22.46 -22.20 16.29
CA ARG A 27 -23.59 -22.52 15.42
C ARG A 27 -24.83 -22.83 16.27
N LYS A 28 -25.81 -21.91 16.27
CA LYS A 28 -27.18 -22.15 16.73
C LYS A 28 -28.19 -21.36 15.89
N PRO A 29 -29.42 -21.85 15.76
CA PRO A 29 -30.37 -21.45 14.73
C PRO A 29 -30.89 -20.03 14.93
N ARG A 30 -31.32 -19.40 13.84
CA ARG A 30 -31.96 -18.08 13.73
C ARG A 30 -32.91 -17.84 14.93
N ARG A 31 -32.51 -16.98 15.85
CA ARG A 31 -33.45 -16.35 16.79
C ARG A 31 -33.83 -15.00 16.21
N ARG A 32 -35.13 -14.72 16.16
CA ARG A 32 -35.73 -13.43 15.79
C ARG A 32 -35.05 -12.34 16.59
N ALA A 33 -34.59 -11.30 15.87
CA ALA A 33 -34.04 -10.09 16.44
C ALA A 33 -35.04 -9.43 17.39
N GLY A 34 -34.61 -9.17 18.62
CA GLY A 34 -35.34 -8.32 19.55
C GLY A 34 -35.26 -6.84 19.17
N PRO A 35 -36.13 -5.96 19.66
CA PRO A 35 -36.09 -4.53 19.39
C PRO A 35 -34.84 -3.90 20.03
N GLY A 36 -33.84 -3.56 19.22
CA GLY A 36 -32.55 -3.03 19.65
C GLY A 36 -31.40 -3.42 18.70
N CYS A 37 -31.70 -4.07 17.58
CA CYS A 37 -30.69 -4.46 16.61
C CYS A 37 -30.17 -3.23 15.86
N GLY A 38 -28.94 -2.88 16.15
CA GLY A 38 -28.22 -1.77 15.55
C GLY A 38 -28.06 -1.93 14.03
N ARG A 39 -27.67 -0.85 13.39
CA ARG A 39 -27.28 -0.74 11.99
C ARG A 39 -26.36 -1.89 11.56
N HIS A 40 -26.58 -2.46 10.39
CA HIS A 40 -25.71 -3.48 9.77
C HIS A 40 -25.12 -2.89 8.50
N PHE A 41 -23.93 -3.36 8.16
CA PHE A 41 -23.22 -3.01 6.95
C PHE A 41 -22.49 -4.22 6.36
N ARG A 42 -22.19 -4.19 5.07
CA ARG A 42 -21.49 -5.29 4.41
C ARG A 42 -19.98 -5.12 4.53
N ALA A 43 -19.28 -6.23 4.77
CA ALA A 43 -17.84 -6.28 4.86
C ALA A 43 -17.27 -7.53 4.18
N ALA A 44 -16.06 -7.43 3.64
CA ALA A 44 -15.30 -8.58 3.21
C ALA A 44 -14.68 -9.26 4.43
N LEU A 45 -15.07 -10.49 4.70
CA LEU A 45 -14.66 -11.21 5.91
C LEU A 45 -13.68 -12.34 5.57
N CYS A 46 -12.52 -12.33 6.23
CA CYS A 46 -11.61 -13.46 6.32
C CYS A 46 -12.00 -14.33 7.53
N ALA A 47 -12.79 -15.36 7.29
CA ALA A 47 -13.24 -16.27 8.34
C ALA A 47 -12.20 -17.34 8.68
N GLU A 48 -11.37 -17.70 7.70
CA GLU A 48 -10.29 -18.67 7.81
C GLU A 48 -9.13 -18.25 6.90
N LEU A 49 -7.90 -18.46 7.38
CA LEU A 49 -6.69 -18.13 6.59
C LEU A 49 -6.61 -18.99 5.32
N LYS A 50 -6.11 -18.41 4.24
CA LYS A 50 -5.95 -19.04 2.91
C LYS A 50 -7.26 -19.42 2.22
N GLN A 51 -8.39 -19.03 2.76
CA GLN A 51 -9.70 -19.20 2.12
C GLN A 51 -10.14 -17.89 1.44
N PRO A 52 -10.99 -17.97 0.41
CA PRO A 52 -11.54 -16.78 -0.23
C PRO A 52 -12.36 -15.95 0.77
N LEU A 53 -12.25 -14.62 0.65
CA LEU A 53 -13.07 -13.69 1.43
C LEU A 53 -14.56 -13.88 1.11
N ALA A 54 -15.40 -13.78 2.14
CA ALA A 54 -16.85 -13.76 1.99
C ALA A 54 -17.40 -12.36 2.27
N ILE A 55 -18.46 -11.95 1.55
CA ILE A 55 -19.20 -10.73 1.90
C ILE A 55 -20.28 -11.12 2.90
N GLU A 56 -20.23 -10.51 4.08
CA GLU A 56 -21.13 -10.77 5.18
C GLU A 56 -21.72 -9.46 5.73
N GLU A 57 -22.91 -9.55 6.30
CA GLU A 57 -23.51 -8.48 7.09
C GLU A 57 -22.93 -8.47 8.50
N VAL A 58 -22.33 -7.38 8.90
CA VAL A 58 -21.70 -7.17 10.20
C VAL A 58 -22.49 -6.13 10.99
N ALA A 59 -22.74 -6.42 12.27
CA ALA A 59 -23.38 -5.46 13.15
C ALA A 59 -22.44 -4.29 13.47
N SER A 60 -22.95 -3.07 13.33
CA SER A 60 -22.22 -1.87 13.66
C SER A 60 -22.11 -1.69 15.17
N CYS A 61 -20.91 -1.35 15.66
CA CYS A 61 -20.66 -1.07 17.08
C CYS A 61 -20.87 0.41 17.39
N PRO A 62 -21.21 0.80 18.63
CA PRO A 62 -21.20 2.20 19.06
C PRO A 62 -19.82 2.82 18.92
N VAL A 63 -19.75 4.09 18.53
CA VAL A 63 -18.52 4.87 18.44
C VAL A 63 -18.04 5.25 19.85
N ARG A 64 -16.77 5.00 20.15
CA ARG A 64 -16.12 5.39 21.41
C ARG A 64 -15.77 6.88 21.39
N PRO A 65 -15.49 7.51 22.58
CA PRO A 65 -15.19 8.94 22.63
C PRO A 65 -14.11 9.45 21.68
N HIS A 66 -13.09 8.65 21.38
CA HIS A 66 -11.95 9.00 20.51
C HIS A 66 -12.06 8.44 19.09
N GLU A 67 -13.17 7.77 18.76
CA GLU A 67 -13.37 7.11 17.46
C GLU A 67 -14.26 7.93 16.54
N VAL A 68 -14.18 7.59 15.25
CA VAL A 68 -14.98 8.16 14.18
C VAL A 68 -15.52 7.01 13.33
N ARG A 69 -16.81 7.07 12.99
CA ARG A 69 -17.44 6.21 12.01
C ARG A 69 -17.35 6.87 10.63
N VAL A 70 -16.87 6.14 9.67
CA VAL A 70 -16.70 6.60 8.29
C VAL A 70 -17.51 5.71 7.35
N ASP A 71 -18.29 6.31 6.46
CA ASP A 71 -18.84 5.69 5.26
C ASP A 71 -17.70 5.52 4.25
N VAL A 72 -17.27 4.28 4.01
CA VAL A 72 -16.12 4.00 3.15
C VAL A 72 -16.56 4.01 1.69
N HIS A 73 -15.98 4.89 0.91
CA HIS A 73 -16.25 4.98 -0.53
C HIS A 73 -15.28 4.15 -1.35
N PHE A 74 -13.99 4.22 -1.00
CA PHE A 74 -12.94 3.47 -1.67
C PHE A 74 -11.93 2.91 -0.66
N CYS A 75 -11.48 1.70 -0.91
CA CYS A 75 -10.42 1.05 -0.15
C CYS A 75 -9.26 0.70 -1.09
N GLY A 76 -8.04 1.11 -0.75
CA GLY A 76 -6.83 0.66 -1.43
C GLY A 76 -6.59 -0.81 -1.12
N VAL A 77 -6.28 -1.62 -2.15
CA VAL A 77 -5.96 -3.03 -1.97
C VAL A 77 -4.48 -3.24 -2.20
N ASN A 78 -3.82 -3.77 -1.21
CA ASN A 78 -2.38 -3.93 -1.14
C ASN A 78 -1.96 -5.40 -1.12
N PHE A 79 -0.74 -5.69 -1.57
CA PHE A 79 -0.18 -7.04 -1.46
C PHE A 79 -0.12 -7.52 -0.01
N ALA A 80 0.08 -6.59 0.93
CA ALA A 80 0.05 -6.87 2.36
C ALA A 80 -1.29 -7.44 2.84
N ASP A 81 -2.43 -6.99 2.31
CA ASP A 81 -3.76 -7.54 2.64
C ASP A 81 -3.84 -9.04 2.32
N ILE A 82 -3.25 -9.45 1.18
CA ILE A 82 -3.19 -10.86 0.79
C ILE A 82 -2.31 -11.66 1.74
N LEU A 83 -1.15 -11.13 2.10
CA LEU A 83 -0.24 -11.77 3.04
C LEU A 83 -0.87 -11.95 4.42
N VAL A 84 -1.65 -10.96 4.88
CA VAL A 84 -2.42 -11.06 6.14
C VAL A 84 -3.46 -12.17 6.05
N CYS A 85 -4.27 -12.21 4.99
CA CYS A 85 -5.28 -13.26 4.78
C CYS A 85 -4.67 -14.66 4.63
N ARG A 86 -3.40 -14.75 4.26
CA ARG A 86 -2.64 -16.01 4.22
C ARG A 86 -1.92 -16.36 5.51
N GLY A 87 -1.94 -15.47 6.53
CA GLY A 87 -1.17 -15.63 7.77
C GLY A 87 0.35 -15.50 7.58
N GLN A 88 0.78 -14.84 6.49
CA GLN A 88 2.19 -14.66 6.10
C GLN A 88 2.72 -13.25 6.37
N TYR A 89 1.91 -12.38 6.99
CA TYR A 89 2.30 -11.04 7.37
C TYR A 89 2.74 -10.98 8.84
N GLN A 90 3.48 -9.92 9.22
CA GLN A 90 3.96 -9.77 10.61
C GLN A 90 2.80 -9.54 11.58
N GLU A 91 1.79 -8.79 11.18
CA GLU A 91 0.58 -8.57 11.95
C GLU A 91 -0.42 -9.70 11.70
N LYS A 92 -0.95 -10.27 12.79
CA LYS A 92 -1.85 -11.43 12.75
C LYS A 92 -3.14 -11.09 13.49
N PRO A 93 -4.13 -10.50 12.80
CA PRO A 93 -5.42 -10.22 13.42
C PRO A 93 -6.12 -11.50 13.84
N GLN A 94 -6.96 -11.39 14.87
CA GLN A 94 -7.78 -12.50 15.31
C GLN A 94 -8.89 -12.77 14.28
N LEU A 95 -9.08 -14.05 13.93
CA LEU A 95 -10.16 -14.47 13.04
C LEU A 95 -11.52 -14.48 13.78
N PRO A 96 -12.62 -14.11 13.09
CA PRO A 96 -12.67 -13.54 11.76
C PRO A 96 -12.30 -12.06 11.76
N PHE A 97 -11.75 -11.54 10.64
CA PHE A 97 -11.44 -10.13 10.48
C PHE A 97 -11.75 -9.63 9.06
N THR A 98 -11.89 -8.32 8.92
CA THR A 98 -11.99 -7.64 7.62
C THR A 98 -10.62 -7.06 7.24
N PRO A 99 -10.05 -7.37 6.05
CA PRO A 99 -8.83 -6.74 5.58
C PRO A 99 -9.06 -5.29 5.13
N GLY A 100 -8.03 -4.64 4.61
CA GLY A 100 -8.05 -3.26 4.12
C GLY A 100 -7.34 -2.32 5.06
N MET A 101 -6.14 -1.89 4.65
CA MET A 101 -5.23 -1.08 5.49
C MET A 101 -5.45 0.41 5.34
N GLU A 102 -6.06 0.81 4.23
CA GLU A 102 -6.26 2.21 3.84
C GLU A 102 -7.60 2.40 3.13
N PHE A 103 -8.21 3.55 3.34
CA PHE A 103 -9.47 3.88 2.68
C PHE A 103 -9.67 5.39 2.55
N SER A 104 -10.65 5.79 1.75
CA SER A 104 -11.25 7.12 1.74
C SER A 104 -12.76 7.04 1.92
N GLY A 105 -13.33 8.04 2.55
CA GLY A 105 -14.77 8.06 2.83
C GLY A 105 -15.27 9.39 3.36
N THR A 106 -16.50 9.34 3.89
CA THR A 106 -17.18 10.49 4.49
C THR A 106 -17.50 10.19 5.95
N VAL A 107 -17.20 11.11 6.85
CA VAL A 107 -17.49 10.97 8.27
C VAL A 107 -19.00 10.92 8.50
N LEU A 108 -19.49 9.88 9.17
CA LEU A 108 -20.90 9.68 9.54
C LEU A 108 -21.19 10.09 10.98
N GLU A 109 -20.24 9.86 11.89
CA GLU A 109 -20.42 10.06 13.33
C GLU A 109 -19.07 10.26 13.99
N THR A 110 -18.99 11.15 14.97
CA THR A 110 -17.78 11.39 15.76
C THR A 110 -18.02 11.12 17.24
N GLY A 111 -17.04 10.54 17.92
CA GLY A 111 -17.02 10.43 19.37
C GLY A 111 -16.88 11.79 20.06
N THR A 112 -17.20 11.84 21.35
CA THR A 112 -17.30 13.09 22.14
C THR A 112 -15.97 13.86 22.25
N ASP A 113 -14.83 13.15 22.14
CA ASP A 113 -13.49 13.73 22.30
C ASP A 113 -12.86 14.13 20.96
N VAL A 114 -13.59 13.93 19.85
CA VAL A 114 -13.10 14.22 18.50
C VAL A 114 -13.39 15.67 18.13
N SER A 115 -12.34 16.42 17.83
CA SER A 115 -12.42 17.81 17.35
C SER A 115 -11.71 18.05 16.01
N THR A 116 -11.03 17.03 15.48
CA THR A 116 -10.20 17.12 14.28
C THR A 116 -10.98 16.98 12.99
N VAL A 117 -12.13 16.32 13.04
CA VAL A 117 -13.06 16.09 11.92
C VAL A 117 -14.51 16.20 12.42
N LYS A 118 -15.45 16.42 11.50
CA LYS A 118 -16.91 16.48 11.77
C LYS A 118 -17.68 15.68 10.73
N GLU A 119 -18.95 15.42 11.01
CA GLU A 119 -19.86 14.77 10.07
C GLU A 119 -19.86 15.49 8.71
N GLY A 120 -19.83 14.70 7.63
CA GLY A 120 -19.73 15.16 6.26
C GLY A 120 -18.32 15.46 5.76
N ASP A 121 -17.30 15.47 6.61
CA ASP A 121 -15.92 15.66 6.17
C ASP A 121 -15.44 14.48 5.33
N ARG A 122 -14.74 14.80 4.24
CA ARG A 122 -14.09 13.82 3.39
C ARG A 122 -12.72 13.48 3.97
N VAL A 123 -12.46 12.20 4.21
CA VAL A 123 -11.27 11.75 4.92
C VAL A 123 -10.58 10.57 4.24
N ILE A 124 -9.25 10.46 4.44
CA ILE A 124 -8.51 9.21 4.31
C ILE A 124 -8.27 8.62 5.69
N GLY A 125 -8.28 7.29 5.77
CA GLY A 125 -7.99 6.56 6.99
C GLY A 125 -6.87 5.54 6.81
N VAL A 126 -6.05 5.40 7.86
CA VAL A 126 -5.05 4.33 8.00
C VAL A 126 -5.52 3.40 9.11
N SER A 127 -6.29 2.40 8.73
CA SER A 127 -6.98 1.49 9.67
C SER A 127 -6.14 0.30 10.12
N GLY A 128 -5.19 -0.11 9.30
CA GLY A 128 -4.50 -1.40 9.47
C GLY A 128 -5.36 -2.59 9.02
N PHE A 129 -6.63 -2.58 9.39
CA PHE A 129 -7.68 -3.54 9.02
C PHE A 129 -9.02 -2.81 8.90
N ASN A 130 -10.07 -3.52 8.49
CA ASN A 130 -11.46 -3.06 8.40
C ASN A 130 -11.77 -2.05 7.28
N GLY A 131 -10.85 -1.76 6.37
CA GLY A 131 -11.10 -0.85 5.24
C GLY A 131 -11.97 -1.46 4.13
N MET A 132 -12.01 -2.80 3.97
CA MET A 132 -12.82 -3.49 2.96
C MET A 132 -14.26 -3.73 3.47
N ALA A 133 -14.93 -2.67 3.90
CA ALA A 133 -16.28 -2.68 4.44
C ALA A 133 -17.00 -1.37 4.11
N GLU A 134 -18.33 -1.37 4.10
CA GLU A 134 -19.13 -0.16 3.86
C GLU A 134 -18.95 0.89 4.97
N GLU A 135 -18.66 0.44 6.20
CA GLU A 135 -18.37 1.33 7.32
C GLU A 135 -17.07 0.91 8.02
N CYS A 136 -16.31 1.89 8.48
CA CYS A 136 -15.13 1.67 9.30
C CYS A 136 -15.18 2.58 10.54
N ILE A 137 -14.98 1.98 11.73
CA ILE A 137 -14.78 2.73 12.98
C ILE A 137 -13.29 2.75 13.26
N ILE A 138 -12.73 3.95 13.46
CA ILE A 138 -11.29 4.18 13.53
C ILE A 138 -10.96 5.30 14.51
N ASP A 139 -9.78 5.25 15.14
CA ASP A 139 -9.27 6.34 15.97
C ASP A 139 -9.05 7.62 15.14
N HIS A 140 -9.58 8.74 15.60
CA HIS A 140 -9.49 10.03 14.90
C HIS A 140 -8.05 10.46 14.57
N LYS A 141 -7.04 10.00 15.34
CA LYS A 141 -5.63 10.29 15.09
C LYS A 141 -5.10 9.70 13.80
N THR A 142 -5.79 8.71 13.25
CA THR A 142 -5.40 8.03 12.01
C THR A 142 -6.30 8.39 10.83
N LEU A 143 -6.96 9.56 10.93
CA LEU A 143 -7.76 10.20 9.90
C LEU A 143 -7.14 11.53 9.47
N TRP A 144 -7.17 11.82 8.17
CA TRP A 144 -6.78 13.12 7.60
C TRP A 144 -7.86 13.60 6.66
N GLN A 145 -8.22 14.88 6.77
CA GLN A 145 -9.14 15.51 5.83
C GLN A 145 -8.54 15.53 4.42
N ILE A 146 -9.35 15.19 3.44
CA ILE A 146 -8.98 15.26 2.02
C ILE A 146 -9.13 16.70 1.55
N PRO A 147 -8.08 17.34 1.04
CA PRO A 147 -8.16 18.69 0.49
C PRO A 147 -9.18 18.78 -0.65
N GLU A 148 -9.75 19.97 -0.81
CA GLU A 148 -10.63 20.27 -1.95
C GLU A 148 -9.88 20.02 -3.27
N GLY A 149 -10.60 19.47 -4.26
CA GLY A 149 -10.04 19.11 -5.57
C GLY A 149 -9.39 17.72 -5.63
N VAL A 150 -9.04 17.08 -4.52
CA VAL A 150 -8.52 15.71 -4.53
C VAL A 150 -9.69 14.71 -4.54
N PRO A 151 -9.81 13.84 -5.57
CA PRO A 151 -10.87 12.85 -5.63
C PRO A 151 -10.70 11.75 -4.58
N LEU A 152 -11.81 11.22 -4.04
CA LEU A 152 -11.79 10.15 -3.03
C LEU A 152 -11.05 8.90 -3.52
N ARG A 153 -11.24 8.53 -4.78
CA ARG A 153 -10.62 7.34 -5.37
C ARG A 153 -9.10 7.42 -5.36
N GLU A 154 -8.53 8.54 -5.76
CA GLU A 154 -7.09 8.80 -5.74
C GLU A 154 -6.57 8.90 -4.30
N ALA A 155 -7.32 9.57 -3.43
CA ALA A 155 -6.98 9.73 -2.02
C ALA A 155 -6.87 8.39 -1.27
N ALA A 156 -7.74 7.42 -1.59
CA ALA A 156 -7.74 6.09 -0.97
C ALA A 156 -6.44 5.30 -1.15
N THR A 157 -5.62 5.65 -2.15
CA THR A 157 -4.42 4.91 -2.53
C THR A 157 -3.10 5.60 -2.12
N LEU A 158 -3.22 6.75 -1.46
CA LEU A 158 -2.07 7.52 -0.99
C LEU A 158 -1.40 6.91 0.25
N PRO A 159 -2.13 6.42 1.27
CA PRO A 159 -1.53 6.11 2.57
C PRO A 159 -0.47 5.02 2.53
N VAL A 160 -0.69 3.91 1.83
CA VAL A 160 0.29 2.82 1.83
C VAL A 160 1.42 3.10 0.85
N SER A 161 1.08 3.36 -0.42
CA SER A 161 2.10 3.43 -1.49
C SER A 161 2.89 4.73 -1.46
N TYR A 162 2.22 5.89 -1.38
CA TYR A 162 2.91 7.18 -1.42
C TYR A 162 3.60 7.53 -0.10
N VAL A 163 3.02 7.18 1.05
CA VAL A 163 3.71 7.36 2.34
C VAL A 163 4.97 6.51 2.40
N THR A 164 4.93 5.27 1.93
CA THR A 164 6.14 4.44 1.81
C THR A 164 7.18 5.10 0.90
N ALA A 165 6.76 5.61 -0.26
CA ALA A 165 7.67 6.26 -1.21
C ALA A 165 8.31 7.52 -0.62
N ILE A 166 7.53 8.41 -0.01
CA ILE A 166 8.02 9.65 0.61
C ILE A 166 8.95 9.33 1.79
N LEU A 167 8.57 8.42 2.68
CA LEU A 167 9.45 7.98 3.79
C LEU A 167 10.75 7.38 3.28
N ALA A 168 10.70 6.54 2.24
CA ALA A 168 11.90 5.92 1.67
C ALA A 168 12.84 6.95 1.07
N LEU A 169 12.31 7.88 0.27
CA LEU A 169 13.11 8.87 -0.46
C LEU A 169 13.56 10.04 0.41
N GLU A 170 12.62 10.69 1.13
CA GLU A 170 12.92 11.91 1.88
C GLU A 170 13.52 11.61 3.26
N HIS A 171 12.93 10.66 4.01
CA HIS A 171 13.29 10.45 5.41
C HIS A 171 14.41 9.43 5.60
N ARG A 172 14.40 8.32 4.82
CA ARG A 172 15.42 7.27 4.95
C ARG A 172 16.62 7.50 4.06
N ALA A 173 16.42 7.69 2.77
CA ALA A 173 17.51 7.90 1.82
C ALA A 173 18.00 9.35 1.77
N CYS A 174 17.23 10.32 2.25
CA CYS A 174 17.56 11.75 2.15
C CYS A 174 17.96 12.13 0.71
N THR A 175 17.14 11.72 -0.25
CA THR A 175 17.39 11.90 -1.68
C THR A 175 17.46 13.39 -2.04
N ARG A 176 18.45 13.77 -2.83
CA ARG A 176 18.71 15.16 -3.24
C ARG A 176 18.35 15.38 -4.70
N PRO A 177 18.00 16.61 -5.10
CA PRO A 177 17.81 16.95 -6.52
C PRO A 177 19.02 16.55 -7.36
N GLY A 178 18.78 15.99 -8.56
CA GLY A 178 19.81 15.55 -9.49
C GLY A 178 20.43 14.19 -9.21
N GLU A 179 20.22 13.58 -8.04
CA GLU A 179 20.66 12.22 -7.76
C GLU A 179 19.93 11.20 -8.65
N THR A 180 20.58 10.06 -8.91
CA THR A 180 20.00 8.94 -9.65
C THR A 180 19.45 7.91 -8.71
N VAL A 181 18.16 7.61 -8.84
CA VAL A 181 17.40 6.62 -8.05
C VAL A 181 17.10 5.40 -8.91
N LEU A 182 17.55 4.22 -8.49
CA LEU A 182 17.16 2.93 -9.07
C LEU A 182 15.96 2.39 -8.28
N VAL A 183 14.88 2.05 -8.98
CA VAL A 183 13.65 1.52 -8.37
C VAL A 183 13.44 0.09 -8.86
N THR A 184 13.43 -0.89 -7.97
CA THR A 184 13.06 -2.27 -8.31
C THR A 184 11.55 -2.49 -8.17
N ALA A 185 11.00 -3.52 -8.78
CA ALA A 185 9.53 -3.70 -8.92
C ALA A 185 8.83 -2.39 -9.37
N ALA A 186 9.44 -1.67 -10.28
CA ALA A 186 9.12 -0.28 -10.62
C ALA A 186 7.68 -0.07 -11.13
N ALA A 187 7.02 -1.10 -11.66
CA ALA A 187 5.64 -1.05 -12.10
C ALA A 187 4.62 -1.43 -10.99
N GLY A 188 5.10 -1.78 -9.79
CA GLY A 188 4.26 -2.00 -8.63
C GLY A 188 3.69 -0.70 -8.06
N ALA A 189 2.66 -0.77 -7.21
CA ALA A 189 2.03 0.40 -6.61
C ALA A 189 3.06 1.32 -5.94
N THR A 190 3.89 0.76 -5.04
CA THR A 190 4.97 1.50 -4.37
C THR A 190 6.04 1.96 -5.36
N GLY A 191 6.42 1.11 -6.34
CA GLY A 191 7.41 1.47 -7.35
C GLY A 191 6.98 2.67 -8.20
N LEU A 192 5.73 2.70 -8.66
CA LEU A 192 5.15 3.84 -9.39
C LEU A 192 5.07 5.10 -8.52
N ALA A 193 4.74 4.96 -7.23
CA ALA A 193 4.73 6.07 -6.29
C ALA A 193 6.16 6.61 -6.06
N VAL A 194 7.17 5.74 -5.96
CA VAL A 194 8.59 6.15 -5.84
C VAL A 194 9.03 6.93 -7.08
N ILE A 195 8.70 6.45 -8.29
CA ILE A 195 9.01 7.17 -9.54
C ILE A 195 8.38 8.55 -9.53
N ASP A 196 7.10 8.64 -9.19
CA ASP A 196 6.33 9.88 -9.16
C ASP A 196 6.93 10.91 -8.19
N VAL A 197 7.19 10.49 -6.96
CA VAL A 197 7.79 11.36 -5.93
C VAL A 197 9.23 11.74 -6.29
N ALA A 198 10.06 10.79 -6.71
CA ALA A 198 11.45 11.06 -7.07
C ALA A 198 11.56 12.07 -8.21
N THR A 199 10.74 11.89 -9.25
CA THR A 199 10.80 12.76 -10.45
C THR A 199 10.13 14.11 -10.20
N ASN A 200 8.88 14.13 -9.74
CA ASN A 200 8.03 15.32 -9.74
C ASN A 200 8.13 16.13 -8.43
N VAL A 201 8.58 15.50 -7.33
CA VAL A 201 8.73 16.18 -6.05
C VAL A 201 10.20 16.48 -5.76
N LEU A 202 11.10 15.50 -5.95
CA LEU A 202 12.50 15.64 -5.56
C LEU A 202 13.44 16.04 -6.70
N GLN A 203 12.94 16.05 -7.94
CA GLN A 203 13.74 16.37 -9.13
C GLN A 203 14.97 15.45 -9.29
N ALA A 204 14.81 14.19 -8.89
CA ALA A 204 15.81 13.14 -9.06
C ALA A 204 15.65 12.47 -10.44
N LYS A 205 16.73 11.85 -10.91
CA LYS A 205 16.71 10.99 -12.10
C LYS A 205 16.29 9.58 -11.70
N VAL A 206 15.44 8.91 -12.48
CA VAL A 206 14.94 7.58 -12.14
C VAL A 206 15.29 6.57 -13.20
N ILE A 207 15.92 5.46 -12.77
CA ILE A 207 16.06 4.23 -13.53
C ILE A 207 15.04 3.24 -12.96
N ALA A 208 14.05 2.86 -13.77
CA ALA A 208 13.03 1.90 -13.38
C ALA A 208 13.43 0.48 -13.78
N ALA A 209 13.49 -0.44 -12.82
CA ALA A 209 13.78 -1.85 -13.05
C ALA A 209 12.54 -2.71 -12.82
N ALA A 210 12.14 -3.50 -13.81
CA ALA A 210 10.97 -4.36 -13.76
C ALA A 210 11.20 -5.72 -14.47
N GLY A 211 10.31 -6.69 -14.26
CA GLY A 211 10.46 -8.04 -14.77
C GLY A 211 9.84 -8.28 -16.16
N SER A 212 9.38 -7.24 -16.87
CA SER A 212 8.92 -7.34 -18.26
C SER A 212 8.94 -6.00 -18.95
N ASP A 213 8.98 -6.02 -20.29
CA ASP A 213 9.00 -4.79 -21.10
C ASP A 213 7.71 -3.98 -20.96
N GLU A 214 6.57 -4.63 -20.79
CA GLU A 214 5.29 -3.96 -20.54
C GLU A 214 5.33 -3.14 -19.25
N LYS A 215 5.85 -3.74 -18.18
CA LYS A 215 6.06 -3.08 -16.88
C LYS A 215 7.06 -1.93 -16.98
N CYS A 216 8.13 -2.12 -17.74
CA CYS A 216 9.10 -1.07 -18.01
C CYS A 216 8.45 0.11 -18.74
N ARG A 217 7.60 -0.15 -19.76
CA ARG A 217 6.86 0.92 -20.46
C ARG A 217 5.90 1.65 -19.53
N LEU A 218 5.23 0.96 -18.59
CA LEU A 218 4.38 1.61 -17.59
C LEU A 218 5.19 2.56 -16.69
N ALA A 219 6.33 2.10 -16.18
CA ALA A 219 7.23 2.90 -15.37
C ALA A 219 7.77 4.14 -16.12
N MET A 220 8.06 3.99 -17.41
CA MET A 220 8.47 5.11 -18.26
C MET A 220 7.36 6.15 -18.43
N ARG A 221 6.11 5.71 -18.69
CA ARG A 221 4.96 6.64 -18.73
C ARG A 221 4.73 7.36 -17.42
N LYS A 222 5.14 6.77 -16.30
CA LYS A 222 5.06 7.38 -14.96
C LYS A 222 6.14 8.43 -14.69
N GLY A 223 7.17 8.51 -15.53
CA GLY A 223 8.21 9.55 -15.45
C GLY A 223 9.64 9.01 -15.29
N ALA A 224 9.88 7.70 -15.30
CA ALA A 224 11.23 7.17 -15.31
C ALA A 224 11.97 7.57 -16.61
N GLN A 225 13.21 8.05 -16.48
CA GLN A 225 14.03 8.47 -17.62
C GLN A 225 14.73 7.29 -18.31
N SER A 226 14.98 6.21 -17.58
CA SER A 226 15.58 4.98 -18.10
C SER A 226 14.90 3.76 -17.52
N ILE A 227 14.95 2.65 -18.27
CA ILE A 227 14.32 1.38 -17.87
C ILE A 227 15.32 0.23 -17.99
N VAL A 228 15.14 -0.78 -17.13
CA VAL A 228 15.86 -2.05 -17.17
C VAL A 228 14.89 -3.21 -16.96
N ASN A 229 14.86 -4.13 -17.91
CA ASN A 229 14.16 -5.40 -17.76
C ASN A 229 15.14 -6.44 -17.19
N TYR A 230 15.08 -6.69 -15.88
CA TYR A 230 16.00 -7.63 -15.21
C TYR A 230 15.68 -9.11 -15.46
N SER A 231 14.61 -9.44 -16.18
CA SER A 231 14.36 -10.81 -16.63
C SER A 231 15.18 -11.19 -17.87
N GLN A 232 15.76 -10.20 -18.55
CA GLN A 232 16.54 -10.39 -19.79
C GLN A 232 18.05 -10.40 -19.57
N GLY A 233 18.51 -10.26 -18.34
CA GLY A 233 19.93 -10.27 -18.02
C GLY A 233 20.28 -9.61 -16.68
N SER A 234 21.57 -9.35 -16.46
CA SER A 234 22.04 -8.74 -15.22
C SER A 234 21.57 -7.30 -15.08
N LEU A 235 20.86 -7.02 -13.98
CA LEU A 235 20.46 -5.67 -13.59
C LEU A 235 21.70 -4.76 -13.44
N LYS A 236 22.75 -5.26 -12.77
CA LYS A 236 23.99 -4.50 -12.55
C LYS A 236 24.63 -4.06 -13.87
N GLU A 237 24.78 -4.98 -14.83
CA GLU A 237 25.40 -4.63 -16.11
C GLU A 237 24.55 -3.68 -16.94
N ALA A 238 23.20 -3.84 -16.88
CA ALA A 238 22.29 -2.93 -17.54
C ALA A 238 22.35 -1.51 -16.92
N VAL A 239 22.36 -1.40 -15.61
CA VAL A 239 22.52 -0.11 -14.90
C VAL A 239 23.87 0.51 -15.24
N ARG A 240 24.98 -0.27 -15.26
CA ARG A 240 26.30 0.22 -15.61
C ARG A 240 26.36 0.81 -17.02
N LYS A 241 25.62 0.25 -17.97
CA LYS A 241 25.53 0.82 -19.34
C LYS A 241 24.83 2.18 -19.36
N LEU A 242 23.93 2.46 -18.42
CA LEU A 242 23.17 3.71 -18.33
C LEU A 242 23.93 4.83 -17.60
N VAL A 243 24.67 4.50 -16.52
CA VAL A 243 25.29 5.49 -15.64
C VAL A 243 26.82 5.37 -15.54
N GLY A 244 27.43 4.46 -16.29
CA GLY A 244 28.89 4.23 -16.25
C GLY A 244 29.32 3.49 -14.98
N SER A 245 30.59 3.72 -14.58
CA SER A 245 31.22 3.12 -13.39
C SER A 245 30.76 3.76 -12.08
N ASP A 246 30.22 4.97 -12.13
CA ASP A 246 29.91 5.77 -10.96
C ASP A 246 28.73 5.19 -10.16
N GLY A 247 27.82 4.49 -10.85
CA GLY A 247 26.66 3.84 -10.22
C GLY A 247 25.51 4.81 -9.91
N VAL A 248 24.54 4.32 -9.10
CA VAL A 248 23.35 5.08 -8.68
C VAL A 248 23.47 5.53 -7.23
N ASN A 249 22.94 6.70 -6.91
CA ASN A 249 23.04 7.28 -5.57
C ASN A 249 22.10 6.58 -4.57
N VAL A 250 20.91 6.23 -5.03
CA VAL A 250 19.84 5.65 -4.20
C VAL A 250 19.24 4.43 -4.89
N VAL A 251 18.95 3.41 -4.11
CA VAL A 251 18.12 2.27 -4.53
C VAL A 251 16.92 2.16 -3.60
N ILE A 252 15.72 2.03 -4.17
CA ILE A 252 14.52 1.64 -3.43
C ILE A 252 14.17 0.22 -3.89
N ASP A 253 14.34 -0.76 -2.98
CA ASP A 253 14.13 -2.16 -3.29
C ASP A 253 12.88 -2.74 -2.64
N ALA A 254 12.01 -3.31 -3.47
CA ALA A 254 10.81 -4.03 -3.08
C ALA A 254 10.83 -5.52 -3.49
N VAL A 255 11.91 -6.02 -4.09
CA VAL A 255 12.00 -7.39 -4.65
C VAL A 255 12.73 -8.35 -3.72
N GLY A 256 13.89 -7.98 -3.20
CA GLY A 256 14.77 -8.86 -2.44
C GLY A 256 15.60 -9.81 -3.32
N GLY A 257 16.12 -10.87 -2.72
CA GLY A 257 16.88 -11.94 -3.39
C GLY A 257 18.06 -11.44 -4.24
N ASP A 258 18.24 -12.03 -5.43
CA ASP A 258 19.33 -11.67 -6.33
C ASP A 258 19.20 -10.27 -6.92
N VAL A 259 17.97 -9.81 -7.15
CA VAL A 259 17.71 -8.44 -7.63
C VAL A 259 18.23 -7.41 -6.64
N PHE A 260 18.00 -7.61 -5.35
CA PHE A 260 18.57 -6.76 -4.30
C PHE A 260 20.10 -6.76 -4.34
N LEU A 261 20.73 -7.93 -4.48
CA LEU A 261 22.20 -8.03 -4.50
C LEU A 261 22.80 -7.32 -5.71
N GLU A 262 22.18 -7.42 -6.88
CA GLU A 262 22.62 -6.70 -8.07
C GLU A 262 22.40 -5.20 -7.94
N ALA A 263 21.27 -4.77 -7.35
CA ALA A 263 20.98 -3.38 -7.06
C ALA A 263 21.98 -2.78 -6.05
N LEU A 264 22.32 -3.52 -4.97
CA LEU A 264 23.36 -3.12 -4.00
C LEU A 264 24.73 -2.93 -4.67
N ARG A 265 25.10 -3.83 -5.59
CA ARG A 265 26.36 -3.72 -6.37
C ARG A 265 26.35 -2.56 -7.35
N SER A 266 25.18 -2.05 -7.73
CA SER A 266 25.03 -0.92 -8.65
C SER A 266 25.10 0.45 -7.96
N LEU A 267 25.16 0.48 -6.61
CA LEU A 267 25.30 1.74 -5.87
C LEU A 267 26.61 2.45 -6.19
N ALA A 268 26.56 3.76 -6.21
CA ALA A 268 27.71 4.68 -6.21
C ALA A 268 28.46 4.62 -4.86
N TRP A 269 29.60 5.28 -4.80
CA TRP A 269 30.29 5.59 -3.55
C TRP A 269 29.34 6.37 -2.61
N GLU A 270 29.26 5.98 -1.34
CA GLU A 270 28.33 6.54 -0.35
C GLU A 270 26.84 6.43 -0.73
N GLY A 271 26.50 5.53 -1.65
CA GLY A 271 25.12 5.27 -2.04
C GLY A 271 24.29 4.61 -0.93
N ARG A 272 22.97 4.67 -1.08
CA ARG A 272 22.03 4.17 -0.07
C ARG A 272 21.01 3.24 -0.73
N ILE A 273 20.74 2.08 -0.10
CA ILE A 273 19.66 1.19 -0.49
C ILE A 273 18.63 1.11 0.63
N VAL A 274 17.36 1.33 0.30
CA VAL A 274 16.22 1.23 1.22
C VAL A 274 15.38 0.01 0.85
N VAL A 275 15.30 -0.95 1.76
CA VAL A 275 14.46 -2.16 1.62
C VAL A 275 13.04 -1.81 2.09
N VAL A 276 12.06 -1.94 1.19
CA VAL A 276 10.65 -1.65 1.47
C VAL A 276 9.76 -2.90 1.35
N GLY A 277 10.28 -4.02 0.82
CA GLY A 277 9.53 -5.26 0.69
C GLY A 277 10.34 -6.39 0.04
N PHE A 278 9.69 -7.55 -0.11
CA PHE A 278 10.28 -8.79 -0.64
C PHE A 278 9.31 -9.47 -1.63
N ALA A 279 8.85 -8.73 -2.64
CA ALA A 279 7.88 -9.24 -3.62
C ALA A 279 8.41 -10.44 -4.42
N GLY A 280 9.73 -10.60 -4.51
CA GLY A 280 10.38 -11.78 -5.11
C GLY A 280 10.32 -13.04 -4.22
N GLY A 281 9.85 -12.92 -2.98
CA GLY A 281 9.67 -14.03 -2.05
C GLY A 281 10.93 -14.48 -1.33
N THR A 282 12.12 -13.94 -1.65
CA THR A 282 13.40 -14.30 -1.04
C THR A 282 14.00 -13.11 -0.30
N ILE A 283 14.32 -13.31 0.98
CA ILE A 283 15.03 -12.31 1.78
C ILE A 283 16.52 -12.40 1.43
N ALA A 284 17.11 -11.27 0.99
CA ALA A 284 18.51 -11.19 0.66
C ALA A 284 19.38 -11.06 1.93
N SER A 285 20.53 -11.74 1.94
CA SER A 285 21.58 -11.46 2.90
C SER A 285 22.46 -10.33 2.41
N VAL A 286 22.76 -9.37 3.29
CA VAL A 286 23.62 -8.22 2.96
C VAL A 286 25.08 -8.59 3.17
N PRO A 287 25.91 -8.66 2.10
CA PRO A 287 27.34 -8.90 2.25
C PRO A 287 28.03 -7.67 2.87
N ALA A 288 28.42 -7.74 4.14
CA ALA A 288 28.96 -6.61 4.89
C ALA A 288 30.26 -6.05 4.25
N ASN A 289 31.05 -6.87 3.55
CA ASN A 289 32.22 -6.39 2.82
C ASN A 289 31.86 -5.39 1.70
N LEU A 290 30.69 -5.49 1.09
CA LEU A 290 30.25 -4.51 0.07
C LEU A 290 29.91 -3.17 0.73
N LEU A 291 29.35 -3.18 1.94
CA LEU A 291 29.10 -1.94 2.69
C LEU A 291 30.42 -1.22 2.98
N LEU A 292 31.42 -1.97 3.47
CA LEU A 292 32.75 -1.45 3.79
C LEU A 292 33.46 -0.87 2.54
N LEU A 293 33.54 -1.67 1.45
CA LEU A 293 34.37 -1.32 0.29
C LEU A 293 33.83 -0.17 -0.53
N LYS A 294 32.53 0.13 -0.45
CA LYS A 294 31.86 1.22 -1.18
C LYS A 294 31.34 2.33 -0.26
N ASN A 295 31.52 2.22 1.06
CA ASN A 295 30.93 3.11 2.07
C ASN A 295 29.41 3.28 1.91
N VAL A 296 28.72 2.23 1.45
CA VAL A 296 27.27 2.31 1.20
C VAL A 296 26.46 1.95 2.44
N SER A 297 25.24 2.45 2.53
CA SER A 297 24.29 2.17 3.61
C SER A 297 23.14 1.31 3.13
N ALA A 298 22.82 0.25 3.89
CA ALA A 298 21.61 -0.54 3.71
C ALA A 298 20.63 -0.27 4.86
N MET A 299 19.42 0.13 4.53
CA MET A 299 18.40 0.61 5.47
C MET A 299 17.08 -0.13 5.24
N GLY A 300 16.37 -0.47 6.32
CA GLY A 300 15.00 -0.98 6.26
C GLY A 300 13.97 0.13 6.44
N LEU A 301 12.80 -0.07 5.86
CA LEU A 301 11.62 0.76 6.08
C LEU A 301 10.39 -0.11 6.29
N TYR A 302 9.81 -0.03 7.49
CA TYR A 302 8.49 -0.55 7.82
C TYR A 302 7.61 0.64 8.25
N TRP A 303 6.86 1.21 7.31
CA TRP A 303 6.12 2.45 7.51
C TRP A 303 5.01 2.35 8.58
N GLY A 304 4.35 1.19 8.68
CA GLY A 304 3.26 0.96 9.65
C GLY A 304 3.67 1.21 11.10
N ARG A 305 4.93 0.91 11.45
CA ARG A 305 5.44 1.16 12.81
C ARG A 305 5.71 2.62 13.13
N TYR A 306 5.79 3.50 12.14
CA TYR A 306 5.92 4.94 12.40
C TYR A 306 4.71 5.50 13.13
N LYS A 307 3.52 4.93 12.93
CA LYS A 307 2.31 5.29 13.68
C LYS A 307 2.54 5.21 15.19
N GLU A 308 3.29 4.22 15.66
CA GLU A 308 3.54 3.97 17.09
C GLU A 308 4.87 4.57 17.54
N GLN A 309 5.91 4.48 16.74
CA GLN A 309 7.28 4.82 17.12
C GLN A 309 7.63 6.29 16.84
N ASN A 310 7.00 6.92 15.85
CA ASN A 310 7.27 8.30 15.47
C ASN A 310 6.04 8.92 14.78
N PHE A 311 4.97 9.10 15.54
CA PHE A 311 3.72 9.66 15.04
C PHE A 311 3.87 11.04 14.37
N PRO A 312 4.68 11.98 14.85
CA PRO A 312 4.91 13.27 14.18
C PRO A 312 5.41 13.11 12.74
N VAL A 313 6.38 12.22 12.50
CA VAL A 313 6.85 11.92 11.12
C VAL A 313 5.76 11.26 10.32
N PHE A 314 5.05 10.26 10.89
CA PHE A 314 3.94 9.57 10.24
C PHE A 314 2.86 10.54 9.76
N SER A 315 2.37 11.41 10.64
CA SER A 315 1.32 12.39 10.33
C SER A 315 1.79 13.42 9.30
N ARG A 316 3.01 13.94 9.43
CA ARG A 316 3.59 14.90 8.49
C ARG A 316 3.66 14.32 7.07
N ILE A 317 4.12 13.09 6.92
CA ILE A 317 4.28 12.48 5.60
C ILE A 317 2.91 12.22 4.92
N LEU A 318 1.89 11.80 5.68
CA LEU A 318 0.53 11.68 5.16
C LEU A 318 -0.02 13.04 4.69
N SER A 319 0.17 14.09 5.47
CA SER A 319 -0.20 15.45 5.09
C SER A 319 0.55 15.91 3.83
N SER A 320 1.85 15.59 3.71
CA SER A 320 2.64 15.88 2.52
C SER A 320 2.11 15.16 1.28
N ALA A 321 1.75 13.87 1.40
CA ALA A 321 1.17 13.12 0.28
C ALA A 321 -0.13 13.76 -0.23
N LEU A 322 -1.04 14.18 0.67
CA LEU A 322 -2.26 14.88 0.31
C LEU A 322 -1.98 16.23 -0.37
N GLN A 323 -1.03 17.01 0.15
CA GLN A 323 -0.63 18.30 -0.44
C GLN A 323 0.00 18.12 -1.82
N TYR A 324 0.90 17.16 -2.00
CA TYR A 324 1.51 16.88 -3.31
C TYR A 324 0.45 16.46 -4.34
N CYS A 325 -0.54 15.66 -3.93
CA CYS A 325 -1.66 15.28 -4.77
C CYS A 325 -2.54 16.49 -5.13
N GLN A 326 -2.88 17.34 -4.16
CA GLN A 326 -3.65 18.57 -4.38
C GLN A 326 -2.94 19.52 -5.33
N GLN A 327 -1.62 19.66 -5.22
CA GLN A 327 -0.79 20.50 -6.08
C GLN A 327 -0.59 19.90 -7.48
N GLY A 328 -1.09 18.68 -7.76
CA GLY A 328 -0.86 17.97 -9.02
C GLY A 328 0.58 17.49 -9.23
N ARG A 329 1.42 17.53 -8.18
CA ARG A 329 2.82 17.08 -8.24
C ARG A 329 2.94 15.56 -8.26
N ILE A 330 1.98 14.87 -7.65
CA ILE A 330 1.85 13.41 -7.73
C ILE A 330 0.46 13.04 -8.23
N GLN A 331 0.39 11.92 -8.97
CA GLN A 331 -0.85 11.42 -9.53
C GLN A 331 -0.92 9.90 -9.37
N PRO A 332 -1.70 9.36 -8.42
CA PRO A 332 -1.82 7.93 -8.22
C PRO A 332 -2.27 7.20 -9.49
N HIS A 333 -1.55 6.11 -9.81
CA HIS A 333 -1.94 5.25 -10.92
C HIS A 333 -2.90 4.18 -10.42
N ILE A 334 -4.16 4.26 -10.83
CA ILE A 334 -5.19 3.28 -10.49
C ILE A 334 -5.38 2.35 -11.69
N GLY A 335 -4.92 1.13 -11.56
CA GLY A 335 -4.95 0.14 -12.64
C GLY A 335 -6.32 -0.49 -12.82
N ALA A 336 -7.12 -0.66 -11.74
CA ALA A 336 -8.49 -1.15 -11.81
C ALA A 336 -9.31 -0.71 -10.59
N VAL A 337 -10.63 -0.70 -10.76
CA VAL A 337 -11.59 -0.47 -9.68
C VAL A 337 -12.59 -1.63 -9.69
N PHE A 338 -12.81 -2.23 -8.52
CA PHE A 338 -13.74 -3.35 -8.33
C PHE A 338 -14.80 -2.95 -7.30
N LYS A 339 -15.97 -3.56 -7.41
CA LYS A 339 -17.00 -3.47 -6.36
C LYS A 339 -16.63 -4.37 -5.18
N LEU A 340 -17.22 -4.09 -4.01
CA LEU A 340 -17.02 -4.91 -2.82
C LEU A 340 -17.37 -6.40 -3.07
N GLU A 341 -18.41 -6.66 -3.85
CA GLU A 341 -18.88 -8.01 -4.22
C GLU A 341 -17.86 -8.78 -5.07
N GLU A 342 -16.98 -8.07 -5.76
CA GLU A 342 -15.95 -8.64 -6.64
C GLU A 342 -14.63 -8.96 -5.93
N VAL A 343 -14.58 -8.81 -4.59
CA VAL A 343 -13.38 -9.01 -3.78
C VAL A 343 -12.69 -10.36 -4.02
N LYS A 344 -13.45 -11.43 -4.28
CA LYS A 344 -12.88 -12.75 -4.59
C LYS A 344 -12.07 -12.77 -5.89
N MET A 345 -12.55 -12.08 -6.92
CA MET A 345 -11.86 -11.95 -8.20
C MET A 345 -10.61 -11.11 -8.05
N GLN A 346 -10.67 -10.02 -7.31
CA GLN A 346 -9.58 -9.12 -7.02
C GLN A 346 -8.42 -9.82 -6.30
N CYS A 347 -8.69 -10.59 -5.25
CA CYS A 347 -7.67 -11.37 -4.56
C CYS A 347 -6.97 -12.37 -5.49
N ARG A 348 -7.72 -13.06 -6.36
CA ARG A 348 -7.15 -13.98 -7.37
C ARG A 348 -6.26 -13.28 -8.38
N ILE A 349 -6.65 -12.10 -8.87
CA ILE A 349 -5.85 -11.32 -9.80
C ILE A 349 -4.53 -10.91 -9.15
N MET A 350 -4.56 -10.38 -7.94
CA MET A 350 -3.34 -9.99 -7.21
C MET A 350 -2.46 -11.20 -6.87
N GLU A 351 -3.06 -12.35 -6.56
CA GLU A 351 -2.33 -13.60 -6.31
C GLU A 351 -1.62 -14.13 -7.55
N SER A 352 -2.30 -14.15 -8.69
CA SER A 352 -1.70 -14.58 -9.96
C SER A 352 -0.55 -13.66 -10.39
N HIS A 353 -0.57 -12.41 -9.95
CA HIS A 353 0.44 -11.41 -10.28
C HIS A 353 1.63 -11.38 -9.32
N GLY A 354 1.46 -11.86 -8.07
CA GLY A 354 2.51 -11.83 -7.05
C GLY A 354 3.35 -13.11 -6.91
N LEU A 355 2.84 -14.27 -7.34
CA LEU A 355 3.43 -15.57 -7.00
C LEU A 355 4.09 -16.33 -8.15
N GLN A 356 3.89 -15.93 -9.39
CA GLN A 356 4.52 -16.56 -10.56
C GLN A 356 5.48 -15.57 -11.22
N GLY A 357 6.76 -15.69 -10.93
CA GLY A 357 7.84 -14.80 -11.36
C GLY A 357 8.03 -14.61 -12.87
N HIS A 358 7.19 -15.17 -13.73
CA HIS A 358 7.39 -15.16 -15.18
C HIS A 358 6.22 -14.68 -16.05
N ARG A 359 5.02 -14.43 -15.50
CA ARG A 359 3.90 -13.87 -16.29
C ARG A 359 3.06 -12.94 -15.41
N ILE A 360 3.49 -11.71 -15.29
CA ILE A 360 2.78 -10.73 -14.46
C ILE A 360 2.31 -9.61 -15.38
N SER A 361 0.98 -9.46 -15.50
CA SER A 361 0.35 -8.20 -15.94
C SER A 361 0.83 -7.01 -15.10
N PRO A 362 0.78 -5.77 -15.60
CA PRO A 362 1.23 -4.62 -14.84
C PRO A 362 0.57 -4.62 -13.48
N CYS A 363 1.38 -4.40 -12.44
CA CYS A 363 0.92 -4.45 -11.04
C CYS A 363 -0.12 -3.35 -10.83
N LEU A 364 -1.36 -3.76 -10.65
CA LEU A 364 -2.49 -2.88 -10.48
C LEU A 364 -2.49 -2.31 -9.06
N LEU A 365 -2.41 -1.00 -8.90
CA LEU A 365 -2.98 -0.36 -7.75
C LEU A 365 -4.49 -0.54 -7.87
N VAL A 366 -5.05 -1.40 -7.06
CA VAL A 366 -6.46 -1.74 -7.13
C VAL A 366 -7.19 -0.94 -6.07
N CYS A 367 -8.25 -0.26 -6.48
CA CYS A 367 -9.16 0.44 -5.59
C CYS A 367 -10.49 -0.30 -5.56
N MET A 368 -11.04 -0.54 -4.38
CA MET A 368 -12.36 -1.12 -4.21
C MET A 368 -13.38 -0.01 -4.00
N ALA A 369 -14.39 0.07 -4.85
CA ALA A 369 -15.55 0.93 -4.63
C ALA A 369 -16.50 0.23 -3.65
N VAL A 370 -16.73 0.81 -2.49
CA VAL A 370 -17.48 0.18 -1.40
C VAL A 370 -18.92 0.71 -1.35
N ALA A 371 -19.16 1.96 -1.75
CA ALA A 371 -20.49 2.58 -1.68
C ALA A 371 -21.47 2.05 -2.73
N SER A 372 -22.63 1.62 -2.29
CA SER A 372 -23.70 1.02 -3.10
C SER A 372 -24.46 2.00 -4.03
N GLY A 373 -24.13 3.30 -4.04
CA GLY A 373 -24.90 4.33 -4.75
C GLY A 373 -24.22 5.04 -5.92
N LEU A 374 -22.90 4.94 -6.08
CA LEU A 374 -22.15 5.81 -7.02
C LEU A 374 -21.77 5.15 -8.37
N VAL A 375 -22.09 3.87 -8.58
CA VAL A 375 -21.58 3.11 -9.75
C VAL A 375 -22.44 3.26 -11.00
N SER A 376 -23.65 3.82 -10.93
CA SER A 376 -24.52 3.91 -12.13
C SER A 376 -24.05 4.93 -13.18
N HIS A 377 -23.10 5.80 -12.89
CA HIS A 377 -22.63 6.83 -13.83
C HIS A 377 -21.20 6.65 -14.36
N LEU A 378 -20.42 5.70 -13.84
CA LEU A 378 -19.04 5.46 -14.26
C LEU A 378 -18.85 4.24 -15.18
N GLY A 379 -19.81 3.33 -15.21
CA GLY A 379 -19.71 2.08 -15.99
C GLY A 379 -19.78 2.24 -17.52
N ASN A 380 -20.28 3.35 -18.04
CA ASN A 380 -20.53 3.51 -19.49
C ASN A 380 -19.45 4.30 -20.25
N ARG A 381 -18.37 4.73 -19.61
CA ARG A 381 -17.29 5.45 -20.31
C ARG A 381 -15.97 4.66 -20.46
N ILE A 382 -15.85 3.47 -19.91
CA ILE A 382 -14.61 2.69 -19.96
C ILE A 382 -14.61 1.59 -21.04
N CYS A 383 -15.77 1.19 -21.55
CA CYS A 383 -15.88 0.17 -22.62
C CYS A 383 -15.97 0.72 -24.06
N ALA A 384 -15.91 2.04 -24.28
CA ALA A 384 -16.08 2.64 -25.60
C ALA A 384 -14.78 3.21 -26.21
N GLY A 385 -13.63 2.65 -25.87
CA GLY A 385 -12.31 3.18 -26.30
C GLY A 385 -11.38 2.18 -26.98
N HIS A 386 -11.87 1.05 -27.51
CA HIS A 386 -11.04 0.13 -28.29
C HIS A 386 -11.82 -0.44 -29.48
N GLU A 387 -12.15 0.40 -30.44
CA GLU A 387 -12.32 0.02 -31.84
C GLU A 387 -12.03 1.28 -32.69
N GLU A 388 -11.27 1.04 -33.76
CA GLU A 388 -10.89 1.96 -34.84
C GLU A 388 -9.64 2.86 -34.60
N ALA A 389 -8.50 2.35 -35.00
CA ALA A 389 -7.57 2.99 -35.92
C ALA A 389 -6.74 1.91 -36.63
N GLY A 390 -7.23 1.43 -37.71
CA GLY A 390 -6.43 0.85 -38.78
C GLY A 390 -5.78 2.00 -39.57
N TYR A 391 -4.45 1.94 -39.69
CA TYR A 391 -3.54 2.15 -40.82
C TYR A 391 -2.12 2.11 -40.26
#